data_05249b403ed0f1331b497fb42ffa4240
#
_entry.id   05249b403ed0f1331b497fb42ffa4240
#
_cell.length_a   1.000
_cell.length_b   1.000
_cell.length_c   1.000
_cell.angle_alpha   90.00
_cell.angle_beta   90.00
_cell.angle_gamma   90.00
#
_symmetry.space_group_name_H-M   'P 1'
#
loop_
_entity.id
_entity.type
_entity.pdbx_description
1 polymer ?
#
loop_
_entity_poly.entity_id
_entity_poly.type
_entity_poly.pdbx_seq_one_letter_code
_entity_poly.pdbx_strand_id
1 'polypeptide(L)'
;MRARSRSSLILYLILLIVLAATAIIPQTFASTVANYGDQNVEQWAGTIGANTVQAYLMFSVPGPVVIQSVSMYITYSGSDGSQCMRFGVYEDNGDGSPAGEPLVASTTGTYCLHGSVSWGPAWETWNLHPSDYLTLNATGTYWLAVLAPYSFGSVYHYAYSSSYDYTYGYATYFFGAQFSQGFPTIFSSTPAWEGNGPYSIYVTATST
;
A
#
# COMPACT_ATOMS: atom_id res chain seq x y z
N MET A 1 -32.18 11.52 -65.11
CA MET A 1 -31.54 11.90 -63.80
C MET A 1 -32.53 11.61 -62.69
N ARG A 2 -32.25 10.64 -61.80
CA ARG A 2 -33.14 10.33 -60.68
C ARG A 2 -32.77 11.27 -59.52
N ALA A 3 -33.72 12.10 -59.08
CA ALA A 3 -33.60 12.92 -57.89
C ALA A 3 -33.49 12.00 -56.69
N ARG A 4 -32.31 11.91 -56.09
CA ARG A 4 -32.16 11.25 -54.78
C ARG A 4 -32.96 12.07 -53.76
N SER A 5 -33.94 11.41 -53.16
CA SER A 5 -34.84 12.01 -52.21
C SER A 5 -34.05 12.63 -51.04
N ARG A 6 -34.32 13.90 -50.74
CA ARG A 6 -33.78 14.64 -49.57
C ARG A 6 -34.00 13.90 -48.27
N SER A 7 -35.05 13.08 -48.24
CA SER A 7 -35.39 12.22 -47.08
C SER A 7 -34.30 11.18 -46.75
N SER A 8 -33.62 10.59 -47.78
CA SER A 8 -32.54 9.62 -47.52
C SER A 8 -31.33 10.26 -46.88
N LEU A 9 -31.02 11.51 -47.24
CA LEU A 9 -29.87 12.22 -46.67
C LEU A 9 -30.08 12.57 -45.22
N ILE A 10 -31.29 12.98 -44.83
CA ILE A 10 -31.66 13.30 -43.47
C ILE A 10 -31.61 12.03 -42.60
N LEU A 11 -32.10 10.91 -43.10
CA LEU A 11 -32.06 9.63 -42.38
C LEU A 11 -30.64 9.17 -42.10
N TYR A 12 -29.72 9.31 -43.08
CA TYR A 12 -28.28 9.01 -42.90
C TYR A 12 -27.63 9.91 -41.87
N LEU A 13 -27.97 11.21 -41.87
CA LEU A 13 -27.42 12.16 -40.92
C LEU A 13 -27.88 11.88 -39.46
N ILE A 14 -29.15 11.53 -39.30
CA ILE A 14 -29.71 11.15 -37.98
C ILE A 14 -29.05 9.85 -37.48
N LEU A 15 -28.87 8.86 -38.38
CA LEU A 15 -28.22 7.59 -38.03
C LEU A 15 -26.76 7.81 -37.59
N LEU A 16 -26.03 8.69 -38.30
CA LEU A 16 -24.65 9.06 -37.95
C LEU A 16 -24.55 9.78 -36.59
N ILE A 17 -25.49 10.67 -36.30
CA ILE A 17 -25.55 11.37 -35.00
C ILE A 17 -25.88 10.39 -33.86
N VAL A 18 -26.80 9.45 -34.08
CA VAL A 18 -27.13 8.44 -33.08
C VAL A 18 -25.95 7.48 -32.85
N LEU A 19 -25.25 7.07 -33.92
CA LEU A 19 -24.02 6.25 -33.78
C LEU A 19 -22.90 7.02 -33.06
N ALA A 20 -22.72 8.31 -33.33
CA ALA A 20 -21.72 9.14 -32.66
C ALA A 20 -22.08 9.35 -31.18
N ALA A 21 -23.36 9.52 -30.85
CA ALA A 21 -23.83 9.69 -29.47
C ALA A 21 -23.66 8.41 -28.64
N THR A 22 -23.75 7.22 -29.23
CA THR A 22 -23.53 5.94 -28.52
C THR A 22 -22.05 5.63 -28.30
N ALA A 23 -21.13 6.29 -29.02
CA ALA A 23 -19.69 6.14 -28.83
C ALA A 23 -19.13 6.93 -27.61
N ILE A 24 -19.92 7.81 -27.00
CA ILE A 24 -19.54 8.62 -25.84
C ILE A 24 -20.25 8.12 -24.58
N ILE A 25 -20.41 6.80 -24.44
CA ILE A 25 -20.76 6.26 -23.13
C ILE A 25 -19.46 6.29 -22.33
N PRO A 26 -19.36 7.11 -21.25
CA PRO A 26 -18.20 7.04 -20.40
C PRO A 26 -18.14 5.60 -19.86
N GLN A 27 -17.06 4.91 -20.22
CA GLN A 27 -16.79 3.62 -19.61
C GLN A 27 -16.48 3.89 -18.14
N THR A 28 -17.49 3.72 -17.30
CA THR A 28 -17.26 3.61 -15.87
C THR A 28 -16.46 2.33 -15.64
N PHE A 29 -15.15 2.45 -15.57
CA PHE A 29 -14.34 1.34 -15.11
C PHE A 29 -14.81 1.05 -13.68
N ALA A 30 -15.30 -0.15 -13.46
CA ALA A 30 -15.60 -0.60 -12.12
C ALA A 30 -14.29 -0.57 -11.33
N SER A 31 -14.26 0.19 -10.25
CA SER A 31 -13.10 0.19 -9.38
C SER A 31 -12.91 -1.21 -8.81
N THR A 32 -11.73 -1.78 -8.99
CA THR A 32 -11.40 -3.11 -8.48
C THR A 32 -10.66 -2.97 -7.16
N VAL A 33 -11.08 -3.75 -6.18
CA VAL A 33 -10.37 -3.88 -4.91
C VAL A 33 -9.36 -5.02 -5.06
N ALA A 34 -8.12 -4.77 -4.69
CA ALA A 34 -7.04 -5.75 -4.72
C ALA A 34 -6.17 -5.68 -3.45
N ASN A 35 -5.61 -6.82 -3.09
CA ASN A 35 -4.60 -6.92 -2.05
C ASN A 35 -3.22 -7.00 -2.69
N TYR A 36 -2.27 -6.24 -2.15
CA TYR A 36 -0.87 -6.24 -2.56
C TYR A 36 -0.01 -6.59 -1.35
N GLY A 37 0.80 -7.61 -1.46
CA GLY A 37 1.68 -8.10 -0.41
C GLY A 37 1.44 -9.56 -0.04
N ASP A 38 2.10 -10.01 1.02
CA ASP A 38 2.06 -11.40 1.46
C ASP A 38 0.92 -11.63 2.47
N GLN A 39 0.01 -12.52 2.11
CA GLN A 39 -1.13 -12.93 2.93
C GLN A 39 -0.90 -14.28 3.64
N ASN A 40 0.29 -14.85 3.50
CA ASN A 40 0.65 -16.05 4.23
C ASN A 40 1.04 -15.71 5.67
N VAL A 41 0.90 -16.71 6.54
CA VAL A 41 1.35 -16.60 7.93
C VAL A 41 2.76 -17.16 8.03
N GLU A 42 3.72 -16.29 8.35
CA GLU A 42 5.12 -16.65 8.46
C GLU A 42 5.51 -17.07 9.88
N GLN A 43 6.69 -17.67 10.05
CA GLN A 43 7.04 -18.38 11.29
C GLN A 43 7.88 -17.56 12.27
N TRP A 44 8.53 -16.49 11.81
CA TRP A 44 9.46 -15.72 12.62
C TRP A 44 8.97 -14.28 12.79
N ALA A 45 9.47 -13.59 13.78
CA ALA A 45 8.98 -12.27 14.10
C ALA A 45 10.11 -11.25 14.31
N GLY A 46 9.96 -10.09 13.69
CA GLY A 46 10.84 -8.94 13.87
C GLY A 46 10.13 -7.80 14.60
N THR A 47 10.81 -7.16 15.54
CA THR A 47 10.23 -6.11 16.39
C THR A 47 9.97 -4.82 15.64
N ILE A 48 8.82 -4.19 15.87
CA ILE A 48 8.55 -2.82 15.45
C ILE A 48 9.30 -1.86 16.38
N GLY A 49 10.26 -1.13 15.82
CA GLY A 49 11.15 -0.23 16.58
C GLY A 49 10.49 1.10 16.95
N ALA A 50 10.89 1.65 18.10
CA ALA A 50 10.46 2.97 18.55
C ALA A 50 11.12 4.11 17.77
N ASN A 51 10.36 5.15 17.41
CA ASN A 51 10.89 6.33 16.73
C ASN A 51 11.80 5.99 15.55
N THR A 52 11.35 5.03 14.77
CA THR A 52 12.09 4.48 13.64
C THR A 52 11.11 4.25 12.50
N VAL A 53 11.45 4.72 11.30
CA VAL A 53 10.75 4.33 10.09
C VAL A 53 11.29 2.96 9.67
N GLN A 54 10.41 2.01 9.53
CA GLN A 54 10.73 0.66 9.09
C GLN A 54 9.93 0.34 7.84
N ALA A 55 10.61 0.09 6.72
CA ALA A 55 9.99 -0.38 5.49
C ALA A 55 9.95 -1.91 5.49
N TYR A 56 8.76 -2.47 5.37
CA TYR A 56 8.52 -3.90 5.53
C TYR A 56 8.06 -4.60 4.27
N LEU A 57 7.34 -3.91 3.41
CA LEU A 57 6.66 -4.52 2.27
C LEU A 57 7.02 -3.78 0.99
N MET A 58 7.65 -4.47 0.06
CA MET A 58 7.75 -4.04 -1.33
C MET A 58 6.57 -4.61 -2.12
N PHE A 59 5.88 -3.77 -2.88
CA PHE A 59 4.75 -4.18 -3.71
C PHE A 59 4.65 -3.35 -4.98
N SER A 60 4.11 -3.96 -6.03
CA SER A 60 3.93 -3.30 -7.31
C SER A 60 2.46 -3.10 -7.63
N VAL A 61 2.12 -1.94 -8.17
CA VAL A 61 0.77 -1.63 -8.63
C VAL A 61 0.74 -1.39 -10.13
N PRO A 62 -0.29 -1.91 -10.86
CA PRO A 62 -0.37 -1.81 -12.32
C PRO A 62 -0.86 -0.46 -12.82
N GLY A 63 -1.25 0.43 -11.93
CA GLY A 63 -1.81 1.75 -12.24
C GLY A 63 -2.11 2.54 -10.97
N PRO A 64 -2.77 3.69 -11.09
CA PRO A 64 -3.18 4.49 -9.94
C PRO A 64 -4.09 3.71 -9.01
N VAL A 65 -3.80 3.76 -7.70
CA VAL A 65 -4.59 3.09 -6.66
C VAL A 65 -4.69 3.95 -5.40
N VAL A 66 -5.72 3.69 -4.62
CA VAL A 66 -5.92 4.26 -3.30
C VAL A 66 -5.89 3.16 -2.26
N ILE A 67 -4.88 3.13 -1.42
CA ILE A 67 -4.77 2.19 -0.30
C ILE A 67 -5.72 2.64 0.80
N GLN A 68 -6.59 1.73 1.21
CA GLN A 68 -7.66 1.97 2.19
C GLN A 68 -7.44 1.24 3.51
N SER A 69 -6.65 0.19 3.51
CA SER A 69 -6.28 -0.53 4.73
C SER A 69 -4.89 -1.15 4.64
N VAL A 70 -4.31 -1.37 5.81
CA VAL A 70 -3.06 -2.12 6.00
C VAL A 70 -3.37 -3.29 6.94
N SER A 71 -2.93 -4.48 6.58
CA SER A 71 -3.06 -5.69 7.40
C SER A 71 -1.68 -6.27 7.68
N MET A 72 -1.44 -6.64 8.93
CA MET A 72 -0.18 -7.24 9.37
C MET A 72 -0.48 -8.42 10.31
N TYR A 73 0.26 -9.52 10.14
CA TYR A 73 0.23 -10.61 11.10
C TYR A 73 1.24 -10.33 12.20
N ILE A 74 0.73 -9.95 13.36
CA ILE A 74 1.56 -9.47 14.47
C ILE A 74 1.25 -10.21 15.75
N THR A 75 2.25 -10.28 16.61
CA THR A 75 2.06 -10.57 18.03
C THR A 75 2.18 -9.29 18.85
N TYR A 76 1.48 -9.24 19.94
CA TYR A 76 1.41 -8.09 20.79
C TYR A 76 1.53 -8.45 22.27
N SER A 77 2.36 -7.71 22.99
CA SER A 77 2.43 -7.79 24.47
C SER A 77 2.54 -6.37 25.03
N GLY A 78 1.52 -5.89 25.69
CA GLY A 78 1.55 -4.56 26.32
C GLY A 78 0.19 -4.12 26.87
N SER A 79 0.21 -3.09 27.68
CA SER A 79 -0.99 -2.48 28.23
C SER A 79 -1.60 -1.47 27.27
N ASP A 80 -2.88 -1.39 27.28
CA ASP A 80 -3.81 -0.60 26.47
C ASP A 80 -3.35 0.72 25.87
N GLY A 81 -3.79 0.94 24.63
CA GLY A 81 -3.96 2.28 24.03
C GLY A 81 -2.70 3.02 23.64
N SER A 82 -1.51 2.54 23.97
CA SER A 82 -0.25 3.21 23.66
C SER A 82 0.44 2.72 22.39
N GLN A 83 -0.12 1.69 21.75
CA GLN A 83 0.54 1.02 20.65
C GLN A 83 -0.08 1.43 19.33
N CYS A 84 0.36 2.56 18.91
CA CYS A 84 -0.13 3.24 17.75
C CYS A 84 0.98 3.40 16.73
N MET A 85 0.62 3.43 15.46
CA MET A 85 1.56 3.62 14.37
C MET A 85 0.97 4.54 13.31
N ARG A 86 1.82 4.99 12.42
CA ARG A 86 1.49 5.64 11.17
C ARG A 86 2.02 4.82 10.01
N PHE A 87 1.43 4.99 8.85
CA PHE A 87 1.84 4.33 7.61
C PHE A 87 2.34 5.34 6.60
N GLY A 88 3.38 4.98 5.87
CA GLY A 88 3.94 5.78 4.78
C GLY A 88 4.31 4.89 3.60
N VAL A 89 4.35 5.47 2.41
CA VAL A 89 4.74 4.77 1.19
C VAL A 89 5.87 5.55 0.53
N TYR A 90 6.97 4.86 0.26
CA TYR A 90 8.11 5.38 -0.49
C TYR A 90 8.15 4.71 -1.87
N GLU A 91 8.73 5.40 -2.83
CA GLU A 91 9.01 4.80 -4.14
C GLU A 91 10.08 3.72 -4.04
N ASP A 92 10.18 2.91 -5.09
CA ASP A 92 11.31 2.03 -5.39
C ASP A 92 11.75 2.33 -6.82
N ASN A 93 12.97 2.78 -7.00
CA ASN A 93 13.56 3.09 -8.32
C ASN A 93 13.90 1.83 -9.13
N GLY A 94 13.62 0.66 -8.60
CA GLY A 94 13.85 -0.63 -9.25
C GLY A 94 15.12 -1.34 -8.76
N ASP A 95 15.78 -0.83 -7.73
CA ASP A 95 16.93 -1.50 -7.10
C ASP A 95 16.54 -2.41 -5.93
N GLY A 96 15.24 -2.44 -5.56
CA GLY A 96 14.73 -3.24 -4.46
C GLY A 96 15.04 -2.66 -3.09
N SER A 97 15.27 -1.34 -3.02
CA SER A 97 15.58 -0.62 -1.79
C SER A 97 14.80 0.69 -1.68
N PRO A 98 14.25 1.04 -0.52
CA PRO A 98 13.67 2.36 -0.31
C PRO A 98 14.73 3.44 -0.05
N ALA A 99 16.01 3.09 0.04
CA ALA A 99 17.08 4.02 0.44
C ALA A 99 17.30 5.11 -0.62
N GLY A 100 17.14 6.36 -0.21
CA GLY A 100 17.24 7.53 -1.10
C GLY A 100 15.93 7.89 -1.78
N GLU A 101 14.88 7.07 -1.63
CA GLU A 101 13.64 7.24 -2.35
C GLU A 101 12.69 8.25 -1.68
N PRO A 102 11.89 8.96 -2.49
CA PRO A 102 10.96 9.96 -1.98
C PRO A 102 9.73 9.32 -1.32
N LEU A 103 9.21 10.01 -0.30
CA LEU A 103 7.90 9.72 0.29
C LEU A 103 6.81 10.14 -0.71
N VAL A 104 5.96 9.17 -1.07
CA VAL A 104 4.82 9.40 -1.98
C VAL A 104 3.57 9.79 -1.22
N ALA A 105 3.28 9.07 -0.15
CA ALA A 105 2.10 9.27 0.67
C ALA A 105 2.35 8.85 2.12
N SER A 106 1.68 9.50 3.07
CA SER A 106 1.69 9.07 4.47
C SER A 106 0.40 9.45 5.19
N THR A 107 0.04 8.66 6.22
CA THR A 107 -1.07 9.00 7.10
C THR A 107 -0.64 10.14 8.04
N THR A 108 -1.58 11.05 8.33
CA THR A 108 -1.44 12.06 9.38
C THR A 108 -2.03 11.55 10.70
N GLY A 109 -3.06 10.73 10.62
CA GLY A 109 -3.67 10.05 11.74
C GLY A 109 -2.80 8.93 12.32
N THR A 110 -3.22 8.48 13.48
CA THR A 110 -2.55 7.46 14.26
C THR A 110 -3.46 6.26 14.38
N TYR A 111 -2.96 5.09 14.07
CA TYR A 111 -3.70 3.83 14.02
C TYR A 111 -3.22 2.94 15.15
N CYS A 112 -4.10 2.68 16.12
CA CYS A 112 -3.76 1.97 17.34
C CYS A 112 -4.28 0.53 17.29
N LEU A 113 -3.60 -0.36 17.97
CA LEU A 113 -4.12 -1.71 18.24
C LEU A 113 -5.30 -1.61 19.19
N HIS A 114 -6.34 -2.38 18.90
CA HIS A 114 -7.53 -2.45 19.75
C HIS A 114 -7.43 -3.64 20.68
N GLY A 115 -7.36 -3.39 21.98
CA GLY A 115 -7.46 -4.41 22.99
C GLY A 115 -6.40 -4.32 24.09
N SER A 116 -6.71 -4.94 25.22
CA SER A 116 -5.99 -4.83 26.50
C SER A 116 -5.27 -6.12 26.90
N VAL A 117 -4.82 -6.94 25.97
CA VAL A 117 -4.25 -8.25 26.34
C VAL A 117 -3.06 -8.63 25.48
N SER A 118 -2.16 -9.39 26.08
CA SER A 118 -1.17 -10.17 25.39
C SER A 118 -1.86 -11.11 24.40
N TRP A 119 -1.86 -10.77 23.13
CA TRP A 119 -2.42 -11.59 22.06
C TRP A 119 -1.34 -12.49 21.51
N GLY A 120 -1.69 -13.75 21.32
CA GLY A 120 -0.97 -14.60 20.39
C GLY A 120 -0.97 -13.97 18.98
N PRO A 121 -0.11 -14.43 18.08
CA PRO A 121 -0.04 -13.87 16.74
C PRO A 121 -1.40 -13.94 16.02
N ALA A 122 -1.82 -12.81 15.45
CA ALA A 122 -3.07 -12.67 14.72
C ALA A 122 -2.95 -11.64 13.60
N TRP A 123 -3.83 -11.73 12.62
CA TRP A 123 -4.01 -10.68 11.63
C TRP A 123 -4.73 -9.48 12.27
N GLU A 124 -4.07 -8.32 12.22
CA GLU A 124 -4.67 -7.03 12.55
C GLU A 124 -4.82 -6.20 11.27
N THR A 125 -5.97 -5.56 11.12
CA THR A 125 -6.27 -4.71 9.96
C THR A 125 -6.64 -3.32 10.43
N TRP A 126 -5.88 -2.33 9.98
CA TRP A 126 -6.18 -0.92 10.18
C TRP A 126 -6.86 -0.36 8.93
N ASN A 127 -8.16 -0.09 9.06
CA ASN A 127 -8.88 0.67 8.05
C ASN A 127 -8.49 2.14 8.19
N LEU A 128 -7.92 2.70 7.13
CA LEU A 128 -7.52 4.08 7.11
C LEU A 128 -8.76 4.99 7.06
N HIS A 129 -8.68 6.15 7.71
CA HIS A 129 -9.71 7.16 7.53
C HIS A 129 -9.63 7.73 6.11
N PRO A 130 -10.74 8.12 5.45
CA PRO A 130 -10.69 8.64 4.08
C PRO A 130 -9.74 9.82 3.85
N SER A 131 -9.50 10.66 4.87
CA SER A 131 -8.50 11.73 4.80
C SER A 131 -7.04 11.25 4.84
N ASP A 132 -6.82 10.00 5.21
CA ASP A 132 -5.50 9.37 5.36
C ASP A 132 -5.27 8.26 4.32
N TYR A 133 -6.15 8.12 3.35
CA TYR A 133 -5.93 7.18 2.26
C TYR A 133 -4.61 7.48 1.54
N LEU A 134 -3.82 6.44 1.31
CA LEU A 134 -2.53 6.58 0.65
C LEU A 134 -2.74 6.45 -0.86
N THR A 135 -2.69 7.58 -1.56
CA THR A 135 -2.91 7.63 -3.01
C THR A 135 -1.59 7.47 -3.75
N LEU A 136 -1.54 6.46 -4.62
CA LEU A 136 -0.45 6.21 -5.55
C LEU A 136 -0.92 6.55 -6.95
N ASN A 137 -0.30 7.54 -7.58
CA ASN A 137 -0.79 8.13 -8.85
C ASN A 137 -0.19 7.48 -10.11
N ALA A 138 0.71 6.53 -9.95
CA ALA A 138 1.41 5.92 -11.08
C ALA A 138 1.52 4.40 -10.92
N THR A 139 1.71 3.71 -12.04
CA THR A 139 2.26 2.35 -12.07
C THR A 139 3.66 2.38 -11.50
N GLY A 140 3.98 1.47 -10.61
CA GLY A 140 5.33 1.42 -10.03
C GLY A 140 5.45 0.41 -8.91
N THR A 141 6.65 0.32 -8.38
CA THR A 141 6.97 -0.45 -7.19
C THR A 141 7.16 0.52 -6.02
N TYR A 142 6.72 0.11 -4.86
CA TYR A 142 6.65 0.95 -3.67
C TYR A 142 7.00 0.17 -2.42
N TRP A 143 7.46 0.88 -1.39
CA TRP A 143 7.70 0.34 -0.08
C TRP A 143 6.70 0.86 0.94
N LEU A 144 5.96 -0.03 1.59
CA LEU A 144 5.15 0.30 2.76
C LEU A 144 6.07 0.40 3.97
N ALA A 145 6.00 1.52 4.66
CA ALA A 145 6.74 1.81 5.87
C ALA A 145 5.83 2.08 7.06
N VAL A 146 6.30 1.72 8.22
CA VAL A 146 5.65 1.94 9.52
C VAL A 146 6.51 2.86 10.37
N LEU A 147 5.89 3.79 11.09
CA LEU A 147 6.52 4.63 12.10
C LEU A 147 5.72 4.51 13.40
N ALA A 148 6.38 4.08 14.47
CA ALA A 148 5.79 3.90 15.79
C ALA A 148 6.49 4.75 16.86
N PRO A 149 5.76 5.28 17.87
CA PRO A 149 6.37 6.10 18.93
C PRO A 149 7.15 5.25 19.96
N TYR A 150 6.76 3.98 20.11
CA TYR A 150 7.37 3.05 21.05
C TYR A 150 7.62 1.72 20.36
N SER A 151 8.61 0.97 20.85
CA SER A 151 8.78 -0.42 20.42
C SER A 151 7.61 -1.25 20.91
N PHE A 152 6.96 -1.94 19.99
CA PHE A 152 5.85 -2.82 20.36
C PHE A 152 5.72 -3.96 19.35
N GLY A 153 5.14 -5.05 19.84
CA GLY A 153 4.80 -6.18 19.01
C GLY A 153 5.96 -6.70 18.15
N SER A 154 5.63 -7.62 17.33
CA SER A 154 6.55 -8.12 16.30
C SER A 154 5.77 -8.52 15.07
N VAL A 155 6.23 -8.11 13.90
CA VAL A 155 5.69 -8.53 12.61
C VAL A 155 6.29 -9.87 12.24
N TYR A 156 5.46 -10.80 11.81
CA TYR A 156 5.93 -12.11 11.39
C TYR A 156 6.52 -12.05 9.98
N HIS A 157 7.63 -12.74 9.82
CA HIS A 157 8.32 -12.87 8.55
C HIS A 157 8.87 -14.29 8.37
N TYR A 158 9.18 -14.65 7.15
CA TYR A 158 9.83 -15.91 6.85
C TYR A 158 11.32 -15.82 7.17
N ALA A 159 11.82 -16.68 8.05
CA ALA A 159 13.23 -16.76 8.33
C ALA A 159 13.86 -17.89 7.51
N TYR A 160 14.70 -17.53 6.58
CA TYR A 160 15.61 -18.42 5.90
C TYR A 160 14.98 -19.59 5.12
N SER A 161 14.54 -19.31 3.92
CA SER A 161 14.47 -20.33 2.88
C SER A 161 15.44 -19.96 1.77
N SER A 162 16.09 -20.94 1.19
CA SER A 162 16.98 -20.78 0.02
C SER A 162 16.20 -20.41 -1.27
N SER A 163 14.88 -20.32 -1.20
CA SER A 163 14.01 -19.87 -2.26
C SER A 163 13.30 -18.58 -1.82
N TYR A 164 13.96 -17.46 -2.06
CA TYR A 164 13.41 -16.13 -1.78
C TYR A 164 12.29 -15.83 -2.79
N ASP A 165 11.12 -15.46 -2.29
CA ASP A 165 10.15 -14.76 -3.12
C ASP A 165 10.46 -13.25 -3.09
N TYR A 166 11.20 -12.80 -4.07
CA TYR A 166 11.59 -11.39 -4.21
C TYR A 166 10.41 -10.47 -4.55
N THR A 167 9.22 -11.03 -4.78
CA THR A 167 8.05 -10.28 -5.23
C THR A 167 7.57 -9.26 -4.19
N TYR A 168 7.77 -9.56 -2.89
CA TYR A 168 7.25 -8.73 -1.79
C TYR A 168 8.33 -8.08 -0.93
N GLY A 169 9.59 -8.12 -1.37
CA GLY A 169 10.70 -7.65 -0.56
C GLY A 169 11.02 -8.56 0.63
N TYR A 170 12.27 -8.65 0.99
CA TYR A 170 12.77 -9.52 2.06
C TYR A 170 13.69 -8.78 3.03
N ALA A 171 13.74 -7.47 2.94
CA ALA A 171 14.58 -6.64 3.77
C ALA A 171 13.74 -5.69 4.62
N THR A 172 14.12 -5.53 5.88
CA THR A 172 13.62 -4.44 6.70
C THR A 172 14.65 -3.33 6.67
N TYR A 173 14.27 -2.22 6.08
CA TYR A 173 15.07 -1.00 6.12
C TYR A 173 14.55 -0.13 7.26
N PHE A 174 15.44 0.47 8.04
CA PHE A 174 15.02 1.38 9.09
C PHE A 174 16.00 2.53 9.30
N PHE A 175 15.48 3.66 9.74
CA PHE A 175 16.27 4.81 10.23
C PHE A 175 15.50 5.55 11.32
N GLY A 176 16.26 6.25 12.18
CA GLY A 176 15.68 7.02 13.27
C GLY A 176 14.85 8.19 12.77
N ALA A 177 13.61 8.28 13.24
CA ALA A 177 12.71 9.39 12.97
C ALA A 177 11.79 9.64 14.17
N GLN A 178 11.53 10.90 14.51
CA GLN A 178 10.62 11.18 15.61
C GLN A 178 9.17 11.01 15.16
N PHE A 179 8.40 10.19 15.85
CA PHE A 179 6.99 9.95 15.57
C PHE A 179 6.17 11.24 15.47
N SER A 180 6.47 12.23 16.31
CA SER A 180 5.80 13.53 16.32
C SER A 180 6.03 14.35 15.04
N GLN A 181 7.11 14.11 14.33
CA GLN A 181 7.46 14.80 13.08
C GLN A 181 6.89 14.12 11.85
N GLY A 182 6.40 12.87 11.99
CA GLY A 182 5.91 12.06 10.87
C GLY A 182 7.03 11.46 10.02
N PHE A 183 6.67 11.05 8.82
CA PHE A 183 7.60 10.45 7.88
C PHE A 183 8.51 11.50 7.24
N PRO A 184 9.82 11.28 7.17
CA PRO A 184 10.73 12.10 6.37
C PRO A 184 10.39 12.03 4.88
N THR A 185 10.66 13.12 4.17
CA THR A 185 10.38 13.24 2.73
C THR A 185 11.26 12.34 1.87
N ILE A 186 12.42 11.94 2.38
CA ILE A 186 13.33 10.98 1.74
C ILE A 186 13.64 9.88 2.75
N PHE A 187 13.65 8.64 2.29
CA PHE A 187 14.08 7.52 3.10
C PHE A 187 15.61 7.54 3.23
N SER A 188 16.12 8.00 4.37
CA SER A 188 17.52 8.46 4.50
C SER A 188 18.50 7.40 4.97
N SER A 189 18.24 6.11 4.81
CA SER A 189 19.18 5.13 5.33
C SER A 189 19.94 4.36 4.27
N THR A 190 21.21 4.11 4.58
CA THR A 190 21.83 2.85 4.19
C THR A 190 21.14 1.74 5.00
N PRO A 191 20.86 0.56 4.41
CA PRO A 191 20.18 -0.52 5.11
C PRO A 191 20.95 -0.84 6.39
N ALA A 192 20.30 -0.63 7.54
CA ALA A 192 20.92 -0.93 8.82
C ALA A 192 20.76 -2.43 9.15
N TRP A 193 19.77 -3.07 8.52
CA TRP A 193 19.55 -4.52 8.66
C TRP A 193 18.69 -5.03 7.50
N GLU A 194 19.16 -6.06 6.83
CA GLU A 194 18.39 -6.84 5.89
C GLU A 194 17.67 -7.93 6.67
N GLY A 195 16.36 -7.86 6.78
CA GLY A 195 15.54 -8.93 7.33
C GLY A 195 15.45 -10.10 6.34
N ASN A 196 15.18 -11.29 6.86
CA ASN A 196 15.17 -12.51 6.05
C ASN A 196 13.74 -12.89 5.64
N GLY A 197 13.34 -12.57 4.43
CA GLY A 197 12.13 -13.10 3.81
C GLY A 197 10.93 -12.14 3.81
N PRO A 198 9.84 -12.50 3.11
CA PRO A 198 8.65 -11.68 3.06
C PRO A 198 8.04 -11.54 4.47
N TYR A 199 7.46 -10.39 4.73
CA TYR A 199 6.68 -10.14 5.94
C TYR A 199 5.21 -10.46 5.67
N SER A 200 4.52 -11.04 6.65
CA SER A 200 3.07 -11.26 6.61
C SER A 200 2.33 -9.93 6.71
N ILE A 201 2.39 -9.17 5.62
CA ILE A 201 1.81 -7.83 5.48
C ILE A 201 1.19 -7.70 4.09
N TYR A 202 0.02 -7.09 4.03
CA TYR A 202 -0.56 -6.66 2.76
C TYR A 202 -1.33 -5.35 2.92
N VAL A 203 -1.49 -4.64 1.82
CA VAL A 203 -2.36 -3.47 1.72
C VAL A 203 -3.57 -3.81 0.86
N THR A 204 -4.74 -3.28 1.22
CA THR A 204 -5.94 -3.36 0.38
C THR A 204 -6.13 -2.01 -0.31
N ALA A 205 -6.19 -2.03 -1.63
CA ALA A 205 -6.30 -0.83 -2.43
C ALA A 205 -7.39 -0.95 -3.50
N THR A 206 -7.91 0.21 -3.91
CA THR A 206 -8.92 0.33 -4.97
C THR A 206 -8.30 1.05 -6.16
N SER A 207 -8.49 0.53 -7.36
CA SER A 207 -8.10 1.23 -8.60
C SER A 207 -8.94 2.49 -8.81
N THR A 208 -8.33 3.56 -9.27
CA THR A 208 -8.98 4.85 -9.56
C THR A 208 -9.18 5.08 -11.04
#